data_2eebe5386f127ad350be539a217f147b
#
_entry.id   2eebe5386f127ad350be539a217f147b
#
_cell.length_a   1.000
_cell.length_b   1.000
_cell.length_c   1.000
_cell.angle_alpha   90.00
_cell.angle_beta   90.00
_cell.angle_gamma   90.00
#
_symmetry.space_group_name_H-M   'P 1'
#
loop_
_entity.id
_entity.type
_entity.pdbx_description
1 polymer ?
#
loop_
_entity_poly.entity_id
_entity_poly.type
_entity_poly.pdbx_seq_one_letter_code
_entity_poly.pdbx_strand_id
1 'polypeptide(L)'
;MDYVNLGRTGLKVSRLCLGMMTYGTPQWRAWVLDEEASRPFVRRALDAGINFFDTADMYSNGLSEEVLGRAMKDFTRRDEVVIATKVFFPTGDKPNQR
;
A
#
# COMPACT_ATOMS: atom_id res chain seq x y z
N MET A 1 -1.02 18.26 7.42
CA MET A 1 -1.81 17.40 6.51
C MET A 1 -3.29 17.56 6.83
N ASP A 2 -4.11 17.75 5.80
CA ASP A 2 -5.54 17.85 6.00
C ASP A 2 -6.19 16.47 5.90
N TYR A 3 -7.22 16.22 6.71
CA TYR A 3 -7.96 14.98 6.73
C TYR A 3 -9.41 15.23 6.37
N VAL A 4 -10.00 14.30 5.64
CA VAL A 4 -11.39 14.36 5.20
C VAL A 4 -12.06 13.02 5.48
N ASN A 5 -13.39 13.03 5.52
CA ASN A 5 -14.14 11.77 5.64
C ASN A 5 -14.10 11.00 4.32
N LEU A 6 -13.88 9.70 4.40
CA LEU A 6 -13.99 8.82 3.25
C LEU A 6 -15.48 8.58 2.97
N GLY A 7 -16.04 9.43 2.10
CA GLY A 7 -17.46 9.38 1.81
C GLY A 7 -18.31 9.53 3.05
N ARG A 8 -19.23 8.60 3.26
CA ARG A 8 -20.16 8.58 4.42
C ARG A 8 -19.77 7.54 5.46
N THR A 9 -18.54 7.04 5.42
CA THR A 9 -18.12 5.94 6.27
C THR A 9 -17.71 6.36 7.67
N GLY A 10 -17.43 7.66 7.87
CA GLY A 10 -16.87 8.15 9.14
C GLY A 10 -15.39 7.95 9.28
N LEU A 11 -14.74 7.23 8.37
CA LEU A 11 -13.28 7.10 8.36
C LEU A 11 -12.63 8.42 7.97
N LYS A 12 -11.60 8.81 8.71
CA LYS A 12 -10.83 10.00 8.39
C LYS A 12 -9.55 9.62 7.68
N VAL A 13 -9.39 10.10 6.46
CA VAL A 13 -8.23 9.83 5.63
C VAL A 13 -7.55 11.13 5.24
N SER A 14 -6.24 11.08 5.07
CA SER A 14 -5.48 12.21 4.54
C SER A 14 -5.94 12.51 3.11
N ARG A 15 -5.86 13.78 2.72
CA ARG A 15 -6.19 14.18 1.35
C ARG A 15 -5.27 13.53 0.33
N LEU A 16 -4.03 13.24 0.74
CA LEU A 16 -3.07 12.53 -0.09
C LEU A 16 -3.10 11.06 0.30
N CYS A 17 -3.08 10.20 -0.70
CA CYS A 17 -2.98 8.75 -0.54
C CYS A 17 -1.69 8.30 -1.19
N LEU A 18 -0.92 7.45 -0.53
CA LEU A 18 0.27 6.88 -1.15
C LEU A 18 -0.11 5.62 -1.91
N GLY A 19 0.04 5.66 -3.24
CA GLY A 19 -0.12 4.48 -4.07
C GLY A 19 1.10 3.57 -3.96
N MET A 20 0.87 2.28 -3.81
CA MET A 20 1.92 1.30 -3.52
C MET A 20 2.32 0.45 -4.73
N MET A 21 1.80 0.73 -5.91
CA MET A 21 2.15 -0.03 -7.12
C MET A 21 3.64 0.03 -7.44
N THR A 22 4.32 1.09 -7.04
CA THR A 22 5.74 1.32 -7.30
C THR A 22 6.65 0.54 -6.34
N TYR A 23 6.10 -0.07 -5.30
CA TYR A 23 6.87 -0.67 -4.21
C TYR A 23 6.59 -2.16 -4.12
N GLY A 24 7.62 -2.98 -4.36
CA GLY A 24 7.50 -4.42 -4.36
C GLY A 24 8.77 -5.08 -4.88
N THR A 25 8.78 -5.49 -6.15
CA THR A 25 9.96 -6.08 -6.77
C THR A 25 10.17 -5.57 -8.20
N PRO A 26 11.41 -5.18 -8.55
CA PRO A 26 11.75 -4.81 -9.93
C PRO A 26 11.56 -5.95 -10.93
N GLN A 27 11.47 -7.19 -10.48
CA GLN A 27 11.21 -8.34 -11.35
C GLN A 27 9.82 -8.27 -11.98
N TRP A 28 8.87 -7.64 -11.30
CA TRP A 28 7.51 -7.45 -11.84
C TRP A 28 7.48 -6.36 -12.91
N ARG A 29 8.09 -5.22 -12.61
CA ARG A 29 8.24 -4.11 -13.55
C ARG A 29 9.55 -3.39 -13.22
N ALA A 30 10.30 -2.98 -14.25
CA ALA A 30 11.63 -2.41 -14.06
C ALA A 30 11.65 -1.13 -13.21
N TRP A 31 10.54 -0.38 -13.19
CA TRP A 31 10.45 0.87 -12.44
C TRP A 31 10.01 0.67 -10.98
N VAL A 32 9.75 -0.55 -10.56
CA VAL A 32 9.34 -0.84 -9.18
C VAL A 32 10.56 -0.89 -8.27
N LEU A 33 10.45 -0.30 -7.10
CA LEU A 33 11.49 -0.35 -6.07
C LEU A 33 11.32 -1.59 -5.20
N ASP A 34 12.43 -2.19 -4.78
CA ASP A 34 12.40 -3.28 -3.82
C ASP A 34 12.02 -2.78 -2.42
N GLU A 35 11.93 -3.70 -1.47
CA GLU A 35 11.51 -3.36 -0.10
C GLU A 35 12.46 -2.38 0.57
N GLU A 36 13.76 -2.61 0.47
CA GLU A 36 14.75 -1.74 1.12
C GLU A 36 14.65 -0.32 0.59
N ALA A 37 14.55 -0.14 -0.72
CA ALA A 37 14.43 1.17 -1.34
C ALA A 37 13.06 1.81 -1.09
N SER A 38 12.02 1.00 -0.87
CA SER A 38 10.66 1.46 -0.66
C SER A 38 10.42 2.03 0.74
N ARG A 39 11.08 1.46 1.75
CA ARG A 39 10.81 1.80 3.15
C ARG A 39 10.97 3.29 3.47
N PRO A 40 12.00 4.00 2.97
CA PRO A 40 12.11 5.45 3.22
C PRO A 40 10.92 6.25 2.70
N PHE A 41 10.33 5.84 1.57
CA PHE A 41 9.17 6.54 1.00
C PHE A 41 7.94 6.37 1.88
N VAL A 42 7.69 5.16 2.38
CA VAL A 42 6.59 4.90 3.29
C VAL A 42 6.79 5.67 4.59
N ARG A 43 8.01 5.66 5.13
CA ARG A 43 8.33 6.40 6.34
C ARG A 43 8.10 7.90 6.15
N ARG A 44 8.55 8.44 5.02
CA ARG A 44 8.37 9.86 4.71
C ARG A 44 6.90 10.23 4.60
N ALA A 45 6.09 9.35 3.99
CA ALA A 45 4.65 9.57 3.87
C ALA A 45 4.00 9.62 5.25
N LEU A 46 4.32 8.68 6.13
CA LEU A 46 3.80 8.66 7.50
C LEU A 46 4.22 9.91 8.27
N ASP A 47 5.48 10.32 8.15
CA ASP A 47 5.99 11.51 8.84
C ASP A 47 5.31 12.79 8.34
N ALA A 48 4.85 12.81 7.09
CA ALA A 48 4.09 13.93 6.52
C ALA A 48 2.61 13.91 6.93
N GLY A 49 2.16 12.86 7.62
CA GLY A 49 0.78 12.75 8.09
C GLY A 49 -0.14 11.97 7.15
N ILE A 50 0.40 11.33 6.11
CA ILE A 50 -0.40 10.45 5.24
C ILE A 50 -0.78 9.21 6.06
N ASN A 51 -2.08 8.93 6.13
CA ASN A 51 -2.60 7.74 6.81
C ASN A 51 -3.40 6.83 5.88
N PHE A 52 -3.29 7.03 4.56
CA PHE A 52 -4.09 6.34 3.56
C PHE A 52 -3.15 5.77 2.50
N PHE A 53 -3.22 4.44 2.30
CA PHE A 53 -2.32 3.70 1.41
C PHE A 53 -3.14 2.80 0.51
N ASP A 54 -2.81 2.77 -0.79
CA ASP A 54 -3.54 2.01 -1.80
C ASP A 54 -2.62 0.97 -2.44
N THR A 55 -2.97 -0.29 -2.32
CA THR A 55 -2.23 -1.40 -2.90
C THR A 55 -3.18 -2.32 -3.68
N ALA A 56 -2.72 -3.46 -4.11
CA ALA A 56 -3.53 -4.50 -4.75
C ALA A 56 -2.82 -5.84 -4.61
N ASP A 57 -3.59 -6.92 -4.70
CA ASP A 57 -3.05 -8.28 -4.62
C ASP A 57 -2.13 -8.60 -5.80
N MET A 58 -2.34 -7.96 -6.95
CA MET A 58 -1.53 -8.20 -8.15
C MET A 58 -0.24 -7.38 -8.21
N TYR A 59 -0.11 -6.31 -7.43
CA TYR A 59 1.10 -5.47 -7.48
C TYR A 59 2.30 -6.28 -7.01
N SER A 60 3.28 -6.46 -7.90
CA SER A 60 4.47 -7.30 -7.64
C SER A 60 4.09 -8.70 -7.16
N ASN A 61 2.96 -9.23 -7.66
CA ASN A 61 2.44 -10.56 -7.32
C ASN A 61 2.30 -10.78 -5.81
N GLY A 62 1.82 -9.76 -5.09
CA GLY A 62 1.59 -9.80 -3.65
C GLY A 62 2.68 -9.17 -2.82
N LEU A 63 3.86 -8.92 -3.37
CA LEU A 63 4.97 -8.33 -2.61
C LEU A 63 4.69 -6.89 -2.19
N SER A 64 3.89 -6.14 -2.97
CA SER A 64 3.49 -4.79 -2.59
C SER A 64 2.74 -4.79 -1.26
N GLU A 65 1.78 -5.72 -1.11
CA GLU A 65 1.04 -5.86 0.16
C GLU A 65 1.95 -6.26 1.31
N GLU A 66 2.92 -7.15 1.06
CA GLU A 66 3.86 -7.59 2.09
C GLU A 66 4.81 -6.47 2.52
N VAL A 67 5.33 -5.70 1.56
CA VAL A 67 6.18 -4.54 1.86
C VAL A 67 5.43 -3.52 2.71
N LEU A 68 4.20 -3.21 2.32
CA LEU A 68 3.36 -2.29 3.08
C LEU A 68 3.07 -2.82 4.48
N GLY A 69 2.72 -4.10 4.59
CA GLY A 69 2.42 -4.71 5.88
C GLY A 69 3.59 -4.66 6.86
N ARG A 70 4.79 -4.98 6.39
CA ARG A 70 5.99 -4.91 7.23
C ARG A 70 6.33 -3.48 7.63
N ALA A 71 6.18 -2.53 6.70
CA ALA A 71 6.42 -1.12 7.00
C ALA A 71 5.43 -0.60 8.04
N MET A 72 4.15 -0.97 7.92
CA MET A 72 3.13 -0.55 8.90
C MET A 72 3.45 -1.12 10.29
N LYS A 73 3.86 -2.37 10.36
CA LYS A 73 4.22 -3.01 11.63
C LYS A 73 5.39 -2.29 12.30
N ASP A 74 6.38 -1.89 11.51
CA ASP A 74 7.62 -1.30 12.03
C ASP A 74 7.50 0.19 12.33
N PHE A 75 6.68 0.93 11.57
CA PHE A 75 6.68 2.40 11.62
C PHE A 75 5.47 3.02 12.29
N THR A 76 4.37 2.28 12.45
CA THR A 76 3.13 2.86 12.97
C THR A 76 2.28 1.78 13.63
N ARG A 77 1.07 2.16 14.02
CA ARG A 77 0.07 1.23 14.56
C ARG A 77 -0.99 0.99 13.49
N ARG A 78 -1.46 -0.26 13.39
CA ARG A 78 -2.43 -0.64 12.36
C ARG A 78 -3.73 0.17 12.46
N ASP A 79 -4.14 0.55 13.67
CA ASP A 79 -5.37 1.32 13.90
C ASP A 79 -5.26 2.80 13.56
N GLU A 80 -4.06 3.27 13.20
CA GLU A 80 -3.83 4.67 12.82
C GLU A 80 -3.84 4.88 11.31
N VAL A 81 -3.96 3.81 10.51
CA VAL A 81 -3.86 3.88 9.05
C VAL A 81 -5.03 3.17 8.38
N VAL A 82 -5.35 3.63 7.18
CA VAL A 82 -6.36 3.03 6.32
C VAL A 82 -5.65 2.45 5.11
N ILE A 83 -5.84 1.16 4.87
CA ILE A 83 -5.23 0.46 3.75
C ILE A 83 -6.34 -0.01 2.82
N ALA A 84 -6.28 0.43 1.57
CA ALA A 84 -7.14 -0.04 0.50
C ALA A 84 -6.38 -1.06 -0.34
N THR A 85 -7.01 -2.19 -0.62
CA THR A 85 -6.46 -3.16 -1.55
C THR A 85 -7.56 -3.60 -2.53
N LYS A 86 -7.17 -4.38 -3.52
CA LYS A 86 -8.05 -4.74 -4.63
C LYS A 86 -7.84 -6.21 -5.00
N VAL A 87 -8.90 -6.82 -5.50
CA VAL A 87 -8.87 -8.14 -6.09
C VAL A 87 -9.66 -8.11 -7.39
N PHE A 88 -9.01 -8.34 -8.51
CA PHE A 88 -9.67 -8.36 -9.82
C PHE A 88 -8.91 -9.23 -10.82
N PHE A 89 -7.61 -8.95 -11.03
CA PHE A 89 -6.82 -9.68 -12.01
C PHE A 89 -6.40 -11.05 -11.47
N PRO A 90 -6.17 -12.04 -12.35
CA PRO A 90 -5.66 -13.33 -11.91
C PRO A 90 -4.31 -13.21 -11.23
N THR A 91 -4.08 -14.00 -10.19
CA THR A 91 -2.79 -14.07 -9.52
C THR A 91 -2.03 -15.35 -9.88
N GLY A 92 -2.63 -16.21 -10.71
CA GLY A 92 -2.03 -17.42 -11.22
C GLY A 92 -3.02 -18.18 -12.09
N ASP A 93 -2.69 -19.42 -12.45
CA ASP A 93 -3.47 -20.22 -13.40
C ASP A 93 -4.41 -21.22 -12.74
N LYS A 94 -4.31 -21.40 -11.43
CA LYS A 94 -5.15 -22.36 -10.71
C LYS A 94 -6.57 -21.83 -10.53
N PRO A 95 -7.58 -22.71 -10.29
CA PRO A 95 -8.98 -22.28 -10.26
C PRO A 95 -9.29 -21.12 -9.34
N ASN A 96 -8.67 -21.04 -8.17
CA ASN A 96 -8.95 -19.96 -7.21
C ASN A 96 -8.01 -18.75 -7.34
N GLN A 97 -7.21 -18.72 -8.41
CA GLN A 97 -6.27 -17.62 -8.67
C GLN A 97 -6.72 -16.76 -9.86
N ARG A 98 -7.87 -17.04 -10.43
CA ARG A 98 -8.37 -16.33 -11.62
C ARG A 98 -9.85 -15.98 -11.48
#